data_20658253045b49ab5a6d4ac29cb4ffe5
#
_entry.id   20658253045b49ab5a6d4ac29cb4ffe5
#
_cell.length_a   1.000
_cell.length_b   1.000
_cell.length_c   1.000
_cell.angle_alpha   90.00
_cell.angle_beta   90.00
_cell.angle_gamma   90.00
#
_symmetry.space_group_name_H-M   'P 1'
#
loop_
_entity.id
_entity.type
_entity.pdbx_description
1 polymer ?
#
loop_
_entity_poly.entity_id
_entity_poly.type
_entity_poly.pdbx_seq_one_letter_code
_entity_poly.pdbx_strand_id
1 'polypeptide(L)'
;MLFLALTVITGFQINLVLADIPTVESIEPWTSETDTILNITVRHALPLPSHYVDKVEVEIDGTVIAVPLTPQSTVTFVEPYNMGEVTDTPTVQARAHCNLHGWSDWSESLEVPEFLTISLLLILAIVSIAALLLRSKL
;
A
#
# COMPACT_ATOMS: atom_id res chain seq x y z
N MET A 1 47.74 -8.09 -53.11
CA MET A 1 47.83 -8.35 -51.68
C MET A 1 46.80 -7.46 -50.99
N LEU A 2 45.63 -8.03 -50.65
CA LEU A 2 44.48 -7.28 -50.14
C LEU A 2 44.44 -7.46 -48.64
N PHE A 3 44.72 -6.38 -47.85
CA PHE A 3 44.61 -6.38 -46.41
C PHE A 3 43.15 -6.18 -46.01
N LEU A 4 42.55 -7.25 -45.47
CA LEU A 4 41.22 -7.22 -44.88
C LEU A 4 41.36 -6.68 -43.42
N ALA A 5 40.97 -5.43 -43.20
CA ALA A 5 40.91 -4.88 -41.85
C ALA A 5 39.64 -5.39 -41.17
N LEU A 6 39.82 -6.33 -40.23
CA LEU A 6 38.72 -6.83 -39.36
C LEU A 6 38.46 -5.83 -38.23
N THR A 7 37.42 -5.00 -38.39
CA THR A 7 36.98 -4.07 -37.35
C THR A 7 36.17 -4.87 -36.33
N VAL A 8 36.78 -5.15 -35.14
CA VAL A 8 36.06 -5.71 -34.01
C VAL A 8 35.24 -4.59 -33.37
N ILE A 9 33.94 -4.57 -33.65
CA ILE A 9 32.99 -3.74 -32.93
C ILE A 9 32.73 -4.45 -31.58
N THR A 10 33.41 -4.04 -30.52
CA THR A 10 33.07 -4.42 -29.16
C THR A 10 31.74 -3.74 -28.82
N GLY A 11 30.65 -4.50 -28.90
CA GLY A 11 29.35 -4.04 -28.51
C GLY A 11 29.36 -3.64 -27.02
N PHE A 12 29.30 -2.36 -26.75
CA PHE A 12 29.10 -1.84 -25.41
C PHE A 12 27.65 -2.18 -25.02
N GLN A 13 27.45 -3.22 -24.24
CA GLN A 13 26.15 -3.52 -23.65
C GLN A 13 25.90 -2.49 -22.54
N ILE A 14 25.15 -1.45 -22.85
CA ILE A 14 24.60 -0.56 -21.85
C ILE A 14 23.50 -1.35 -21.13
N ASN A 15 23.81 -1.94 -19.99
CA ASN A 15 22.79 -2.40 -19.08
C ASN A 15 22.06 -1.14 -18.57
N LEU A 16 20.91 -0.85 -19.16
CA LEU A 16 19.96 0.10 -18.60
C LEU A 16 19.53 -0.51 -17.26
N VAL A 17 20.14 -0.05 -16.18
CA VAL A 17 19.60 -0.24 -14.83
C VAL A 17 18.30 0.58 -14.85
N LEU A 18 17.19 -0.09 -15.07
CA LEU A 18 15.87 0.50 -14.86
C LEU A 18 15.86 0.97 -13.41
N ALA A 19 15.61 2.28 -13.23
CA ALA A 19 15.43 2.84 -11.91
C ALA A 19 14.35 2.02 -11.21
N ASP A 20 14.71 1.43 -10.07
CA ASP A 20 13.79 0.61 -9.28
C ASP A 20 12.96 1.52 -8.39
N ILE A 21 11.98 2.17 -9.00
CA ILE A 21 10.99 2.98 -8.29
C ILE A 21 10.04 2.00 -7.59
N PRO A 22 9.76 2.21 -6.28
CA PRO A 22 8.82 1.36 -5.57
C PRO A 22 7.40 1.49 -6.14
N THR A 23 6.55 0.52 -5.83
CA THR A 23 5.14 0.53 -6.22
C THR A 23 4.29 0.19 -4.99
N VAL A 24 3.25 0.97 -4.73
CA VAL A 24 2.20 0.57 -3.78
C VAL A 24 1.26 -0.38 -4.51
N GLU A 25 1.24 -1.65 -4.07
CA GLU A 25 0.45 -2.72 -4.71
C GLU A 25 -0.99 -2.77 -4.17
N SER A 26 -1.18 -2.54 -2.87
CA SER A 26 -2.51 -2.50 -2.25
C SER A 26 -2.54 -1.65 -0.99
N ILE A 27 -3.74 -1.18 -0.64
CA ILE A 27 -4.09 -0.60 0.66
C ILE A 27 -5.30 -1.39 1.15
N GLU A 28 -5.16 -2.06 2.29
CA GLU A 28 -6.20 -2.92 2.86
C GLU A 28 -6.56 -2.43 4.26
N PRO A 29 -7.77 -1.83 4.43
CA PRO A 29 -8.23 -1.41 5.75
C PRO A 29 -8.71 -2.61 6.56
N TRP A 30 -8.36 -2.62 7.85
CA TRP A 30 -8.89 -3.57 8.83
C TRP A 30 -9.05 -2.88 10.19
N THR A 31 -9.82 -3.49 11.10
CA THR A 31 -10.05 -2.93 12.43
C THR A 31 -9.30 -3.70 13.50
N SER A 32 -8.74 -2.96 14.46
CA SER A 32 -8.20 -3.48 15.70
C SER A 32 -8.87 -2.73 16.86
N GLU A 33 -9.75 -3.41 17.56
CA GLU A 33 -10.62 -2.78 18.59
C GLU A 33 -11.49 -1.65 17.97
N THR A 34 -11.14 -0.40 18.26
CA THR A 34 -11.83 0.80 17.73
C THR A 34 -11.05 1.46 16.58
N ASP A 35 -9.79 1.10 16.41
CA ASP A 35 -8.91 1.75 15.46
C ASP A 35 -9.02 1.10 14.07
N THR A 36 -8.97 1.92 13.06
CA THR A 36 -8.79 1.49 11.66
C THR A 36 -7.32 1.53 11.29
N ILE A 37 -6.82 0.40 10.81
CA ILE A 37 -5.42 0.25 10.38
C ILE A 37 -5.41 -0.01 8.88
N LEU A 38 -4.57 0.72 8.16
CA LEU A 38 -4.30 0.48 6.75
C LEU A 38 -3.05 -0.38 6.62
N ASN A 39 -3.18 -1.56 6.04
CA ASN A 39 -2.04 -2.37 5.60
C ASN A 39 -1.64 -1.91 4.19
N ILE A 40 -0.51 -1.21 4.08
CA ILE A 40 0.01 -0.69 2.81
C ILE A 40 1.06 -1.66 2.31
N THR A 41 0.76 -2.39 1.24
CA THR A 41 1.70 -3.31 0.61
C THR A 41 2.55 -2.57 -0.41
N VAL A 42 3.86 -2.57 -0.20
CA VAL A 42 4.83 -1.92 -1.07
C VAL A 42 5.77 -2.95 -1.68
N ARG A 43 5.99 -2.85 -2.98
CA ARG A 43 6.98 -3.64 -3.71
C ARG A 43 8.15 -2.77 -4.15
N HIS A 44 9.38 -3.25 -3.92
CA HIS A 44 10.63 -2.62 -4.33
C HIS A 44 11.61 -3.71 -4.78
N ALA A 45 11.96 -3.78 -6.07
CA ALA A 45 12.53 -5.00 -6.67
C ALA A 45 13.93 -5.37 -6.16
N LEU A 46 14.74 -4.43 -5.70
CA LEU A 46 16.13 -4.67 -5.28
C LEU A 46 16.45 -3.98 -3.94
N PRO A 47 15.84 -4.41 -2.82
CA PRO A 47 16.15 -3.82 -1.52
C PRO A 47 17.56 -4.19 -1.07
N LEU A 48 18.37 -3.18 -0.75
CA LEU A 48 19.73 -3.31 -0.21
C LEU A 48 19.86 -2.35 1.00
N PRO A 49 20.81 -2.54 1.90
CA PRO A 49 21.02 -1.64 3.03
C PRO A 49 21.21 -0.16 2.65
N SER A 50 21.75 0.09 1.45
CA SER A 50 21.93 1.45 0.89
C SER A 50 20.89 1.85 -0.15
N HIS A 51 19.94 0.96 -0.49
CA HIS A 51 18.91 1.14 -1.50
C HIS A 51 17.59 0.54 -1.00
N TYR A 52 16.74 1.35 -0.45
CA TYR A 52 15.52 0.92 0.23
C TYR A 52 14.43 2.00 0.15
N VAL A 53 13.21 1.63 0.50
CA VAL A 53 12.11 2.57 0.70
C VAL A 53 12.31 3.26 2.04
N ASP A 54 12.60 4.56 2.04
CA ASP A 54 12.90 5.32 3.26
C ASP A 54 11.66 5.94 3.90
N LYS A 55 10.55 6.05 3.16
CA LYS A 55 9.25 6.51 3.68
C LYS A 55 8.10 6.13 2.76
N VAL A 56 6.93 6.06 3.36
CA VAL A 56 5.63 6.03 2.69
C VAL A 56 4.89 7.31 3.04
N GLU A 57 4.21 7.90 2.08
CA GLU A 57 3.24 8.96 2.32
C GLU A 57 1.84 8.40 2.16
N VAL A 58 0.99 8.71 3.13
CA VAL A 58 -0.44 8.41 3.13
C VAL A 58 -1.19 9.74 3.01
N GLU A 59 -2.04 9.85 2.04
CA GLU A 59 -2.96 10.98 1.90
C GLU A 59 -4.35 10.56 2.36
N ILE A 60 -4.92 11.32 3.28
CA ILE A 60 -6.26 11.11 3.82
C ILE A 60 -7.03 12.40 3.60
N ASP A 61 -8.07 12.38 2.77
CA ASP A 61 -8.90 13.55 2.43
C ASP A 61 -8.07 14.78 2.04
N GLY A 62 -7.00 14.58 1.25
CA GLY A 62 -6.10 15.65 0.80
C GLY A 62 -5.02 16.05 1.81
N THR A 63 -4.99 15.44 2.99
CA THR A 63 -3.92 15.66 3.99
C THR A 63 -2.84 14.60 3.85
N VAL A 64 -1.61 15.00 3.57
CA VAL A 64 -0.47 14.08 3.38
C VAL A 64 0.29 13.90 4.69
N ILE A 65 0.52 12.66 5.08
CA ILE A 65 1.26 12.25 6.27
C ILE A 65 2.41 11.36 5.84
N ALA A 66 3.64 11.69 6.26
CA ALA A 66 4.83 10.90 5.96
C ALA A 66 5.14 9.92 7.09
N VAL A 67 5.31 8.65 6.73
CA VAL A 67 5.71 7.55 7.62
C VAL A 67 7.14 7.16 7.29
N PRO A 68 8.14 7.48 8.13
CA PRO A 68 9.52 7.11 7.90
C PRO A 68 9.73 5.61 8.11
N LEU A 69 10.55 4.99 7.26
CA LEU A 69 10.83 3.56 7.28
C LEU A 69 12.31 3.27 7.54
N THR A 70 12.57 2.11 8.12
CA THR A 70 13.92 1.52 8.19
C THR A 70 14.20 0.66 6.96
N PRO A 71 15.47 0.38 6.61
CA PRO A 71 15.80 -0.44 5.46
C PRO A 71 15.13 -1.82 5.50
N GLN A 72 14.44 -2.17 4.41
CA GLN A 72 13.80 -3.47 4.22
C GLN A 72 14.78 -4.46 3.59
N SER A 73 14.59 -5.76 3.89
CA SER A 73 15.36 -6.86 3.32
C SER A 73 14.56 -7.73 2.33
N THR A 74 13.28 -7.39 2.13
CA THR A 74 12.34 -8.14 1.28
C THR A 74 11.86 -7.28 0.12
N VAL A 75 11.62 -7.93 -1.02
CA VAL A 75 11.09 -7.26 -2.24
C VAL A 75 9.70 -6.68 -2.00
N THR A 76 8.87 -7.37 -1.23
CA THR A 76 7.53 -6.90 -0.84
C THR A 76 7.44 -6.87 0.67
N PHE A 77 6.91 -5.79 1.21
CA PHE A 77 6.65 -5.63 2.64
C PHE A 77 5.31 -4.93 2.86
N VAL A 78 4.80 -5.04 4.08
CA VAL A 78 3.57 -4.37 4.51
C VAL A 78 3.93 -3.36 5.58
N GLU A 79 3.50 -2.11 5.38
CA GLU A 79 3.60 -1.05 6.38
C GLU A 79 2.21 -0.78 6.96
N PRO A 80 1.98 -1.05 8.25
CA PRO A 80 0.73 -0.74 8.90
C PRO A 80 0.69 0.75 9.29
N TYR A 81 -0.38 1.44 8.92
CA TYR A 81 -0.64 2.82 9.33
C TYR A 81 -1.92 2.88 10.15
N ASN A 82 -1.83 3.32 11.41
CA ASN A 82 -2.98 3.49 12.29
C ASN A 82 -3.64 4.85 12.04
N MET A 83 -4.89 4.84 11.55
CA MET A 83 -5.72 6.03 11.35
C MET A 83 -6.45 6.48 12.63
N GLY A 84 -6.51 5.62 13.66
CA GLY A 84 -7.38 5.78 14.81
C GLY A 84 -8.83 5.42 14.50
N GLU A 85 -9.75 5.94 15.30
CA GLU A 85 -11.19 5.76 15.08
C GLU A 85 -11.65 6.53 13.83
N VAL A 86 -12.29 5.82 12.91
CA VAL A 86 -12.85 6.39 11.67
C VAL A 86 -14.36 6.44 11.80
N THR A 87 -14.90 7.66 11.80
CA THR A 87 -16.35 7.93 11.94
C THR A 87 -17.03 8.34 10.64
N ASP A 88 -16.26 8.59 9.61
CA ASP A 88 -16.70 8.94 8.25
C ASP A 88 -16.15 7.94 7.24
N THR A 89 -16.36 8.15 5.95
CA THR A 89 -15.76 7.37 4.86
C THR A 89 -14.64 8.16 4.18
N PRO A 90 -13.45 8.28 4.81
CA PRO A 90 -12.36 9.04 4.23
C PRO A 90 -11.82 8.37 2.98
N THR A 91 -11.33 9.20 2.07
CA THR A 91 -10.62 8.77 0.88
C THR A 91 -9.13 8.69 1.16
N VAL A 92 -8.52 7.56 0.83
CA VAL A 92 -7.11 7.28 1.11
C VAL A 92 -6.38 6.89 -0.16
N GLN A 93 -5.16 7.40 -0.32
CA GLN A 93 -4.17 6.92 -1.29
C GLN A 93 -2.78 6.95 -0.66
N ALA A 94 -1.83 6.20 -1.21
CA ALA A 94 -0.46 6.17 -0.71
C ALA A 94 0.56 6.17 -1.84
N ARG A 95 1.77 6.61 -1.53
CA ARG A 95 2.96 6.47 -2.39
C ARG A 95 4.19 6.15 -1.56
N ALA A 96 5.18 5.54 -2.20
CA ALA A 96 6.42 5.14 -1.57
C ALA A 96 7.62 5.90 -2.17
N HIS A 97 8.63 6.18 -1.35
CA HIS A 97 9.84 6.86 -1.76
C HIS A 97 11.05 5.95 -1.59
N CYS A 98 11.79 5.75 -2.68
CA CYS A 98 13.10 5.11 -2.64
C CYS A 98 14.17 6.18 -2.41
N ASN A 99 15.09 5.94 -1.48
CA ASN A 99 16.16 6.86 -1.13
C ASN A 99 17.12 7.19 -2.30
N LEU A 100 17.15 6.37 -3.36
CA LEU A 100 17.99 6.59 -4.55
C LEU A 100 17.19 6.99 -5.80
N HIS A 101 15.96 6.51 -5.97
CA HIS A 101 15.21 6.64 -7.23
C HIS A 101 13.97 7.54 -7.11
N GLY A 102 13.64 8.01 -5.90
CA GLY A 102 12.54 8.95 -5.68
C GLY A 102 11.18 8.29 -5.48
N TRP A 103 10.13 9.02 -5.83
CA TRP A 103 8.74 8.66 -5.54
C TRP A 103 8.13 7.73 -6.58
N SER A 104 7.26 6.82 -6.11
CA SER A 104 6.26 6.18 -6.95
C SER A 104 5.16 7.16 -7.34
N ASP A 105 4.33 6.74 -8.29
CA ASP A 105 3.01 7.34 -8.45
C ASP A 105 2.15 7.08 -7.20
N TRP A 106 1.09 7.88 -7.02
CA TRP A 106 0.07 7.60 -6.04
C TRP A 106 -0.68 6.32 -6.41
N SER A 107 -1.06 5.52 -5.41
CA SER A 107 -1.96 4.39 -5.60
C SER A 107 -3.33 4.86 -6.11
N GLU A 108 -4.17 3.91 -6.53
CA GLU A 108 -5.59 4.19 -6.69
C GLU A 108 -6.18 4.64 -5.36
N SER A 109 -7.17 5.52 -5.46
CA SER A 109 -7.89 6.06 -4.30
C SER A 109 -8.87 5.02 -3.76
N LEU A 110 -8.89 4.85 -2.45
CA LEU A 110 -9.75 3.92 -1.72
C LEU A 110 -10.64 4.69 -0.74
N GLU A 111 -11.95 4.42 -0.74
CA GLU A 111 -12.86 4.85 0.33
C GLU A 111 -12.78 3.84 1.48
N VAL A 112 -12.43 4.31 2.68
CA VAL A 112 -12.36 3.47 3.88
C VAL A 112 -13.72 3.42 4.55
N PRO A 113 -14.37 2.24 4.67
CA PRO A 113 -15.70 2.13 5.26
C PRO A 113 -15.68 2.35 6.78
N GLU A 114 -16.76 2.91 7.32
CA GLU A 114 -17.03 2.91 8.75
C GLU A 114 -17.35 1.50 9.24
N PHE A 115 -16.40 0.84 9.89
CA PHE A 115 -16.59 -0.53 10.38
C PHE A 115 -17.60 -0.64 11.53
N LEU A 116 -17.70 0.38 12.38
CA LEU A 116 -18.63 0.40 13.52
C LEU A 116 -20.09 0.37 13.06
N THR A 117 -20.42 1.11 12.02
CA THR A 117 -21.79 1.19 11.47
C THR A 117 -22.25 -0.15 10.91
N ILE A 118 -21.36 -0.87 10.20
CA ILE A 118 -21.65 -2.19 9.62
C ILE A 118 -21.92 -3.20 10.73
N SER A 119 -21.10 -3.21 11.79
CA SER A 119 -21.25 -4.11 12.93
C SER A 119 -22.57 -3.88 13.66
N LEU A 120 -22.96 -2.62 13.88
CA LEU A 120 -24.22 -2.25 14.52
C LEU A 120 -25.45 -2.68 13.71
N LEU A 121 -25.42 -2.46 12.39
CA LEU A 121 -26.50 -2.88 11.49
C LEU A 121 -26.67 -4.40 11.48
N LEU A 122 -25.59 -5.15 11.50
CA LEU A 122 -25.62 -6.61 11.56
C LEU A 122 -26.23 -7.11 12.88
N ILE A 123 -25.86 -6.51 14.00
CA ILE A 123 -26.44 -6.86 15.32
C ILE A 123 -27.93 -6.54 15.33
N LEU A 124 -28.37 -5.39 14.85
CA LEU A 124 -29.77 -5.02 14.76
C LEU A 124 -30.57 -5.98 13.87
N ALA A 125 -30.00 -6.41 12.75
CA ALA A 125 -30.62 -7.41 11.87
C ALA A 125 -30.81 -8.76 12.57
N ILE A 126 -29.78 -9.24 13.27
CA ILE A 126 -29.83 -10.51 14.02
C ILE A 126 -30.89 -10.45 15.14
N VAL A 127 -30.89 -9.38 15.93
CA VAL A 127 -31.88 -9.16 17.00
C VAL A 127 -33.31 -9.11 16.44
N SER A 128 -33.52 -8.43 15.31
CA SER A 128 -34.82 -8.34 14.64
C SER A 128 -35.32 -9.72 14.16
N ILE A 129 -34.44 -10.51 13.56
CA ILE A 129 -34.79 -11.89 13.11
C ILE A 129 -35.11 -12.77 14.32
N ALA A 130 -34.33 -12.70 15.38
CA ALA A 130 -34.57 -13.47 16.61
C ALA A 130 -35.93 -13.12 17.23
N ALA A 131 -36.29 -11.83 17.30
CA ALA A 131 -37.58 -11.37 17.81
C ALA A 131 -38.76 -11.88 16.97
N LEU A 132 -38.63 -11.88 15.64
CA LEU A 132 -39.66 -12.42 14.74
C LEU A 132 -39.85 -13.92 14.92
N LEU A 133 -38.75 -14.69 15.07
CA LEU A 133 -38.82 -16.13 15.28
C LEU A 133 -39.45 -16.50 16.63
N LEU A 134 -39.20 -15.72 17.68
CA LEU A 134 -39.84 -15.92 18.99
C LEU A 134 -41.36 -15.64 18.93
N ARG A 135 -41.75 -14.61 18.21
CA ARG A 135 -43.18 -14.23 18.05
C ARG A 135 -44.00 -15.25 17.24
N SER A 136 -43.35 -15.97 16.34
CA SER A 136 -44.01 -17.00 15.52
C SER A 136 -44.29 -18.30 16.29
N LYS A 137 -43.77 -18.48 17.50
CA LYS A 137 -43.95 -19.65 18.36
C LYS A 137 -44.95 -19.44 19.51
N LEU A 138 -45.47 -18.24 19.66
CA LEU A 138 -46.55 -17.89 20.57
C LEU A 138 -47.88 -17.79 19.81
#